data_868eac2f592da5c9b784f3621543eb09
#
_entry.id   868eac2f592da5c9b784f3621543eb09
#
_cell.length_a   1.000
_cell.length_b   1.000
_cell.length_c   1.000
_cell.angle_alpha   90.00
_cell.angle_beta   90.00
_cell.angle_gamma   90.00
#
_symmetry.space_group_name_H-M   'P 1'
#
loop_
_entity.id
_entity.type
_entity.pdbx_description
1 polymer ?
#
loop_
_entity_poly.entity_id
_entity_poly.type
_entity_poly.pdbx_seq_one_letter_code
_entity_poly.pdbx_strand_id
1 'polypeptide(L)'
;MRYCILFILSVFVSVSCNRNSVDYTTKNYVYFRLDLNTQQARALLSPAGIIIVKDVNRIGEYIGQNGVAVVRSIDKTGEYYAFDLSCPYDYPDNVSLNIGDADLYCPKCGSRFQVIYGNGSPTKGPASKPLFRYKVTKHGNVLVVSV
;
A
#
# COMPACT_ATOMS: atom_id res chain seq x y z
N MET A 1 28.27 -63.93 -13.30
CA MET A 1 27.00 -63.23 -12.99
C MET A 1 27.33 -61.79 -12.59
N ARG A 2 27.10 -60.82 -13.48
CA ARG A 2 27.46 -59.41 -13.28
C ARG A 2 26.16 -58.68 -13.04
N TYR A 3 25.96 -58.16 -11.81
CA TYR A 3 24.83 -57.32 -11.48
C TYR A 3 25.11 -55.88 -11.92
N CYS A 4 24.39 -55.41 -12.97
CA CYS A 4 24.34 -54.02 -13.33
C CYS A 4 23.40 -53.31 -12.40
N ILE A 5 23.92 -52.50 -11.47
CA ILE A 5 23.17 -51.59 -10.64
C ILE A 5 22.95 -50.32 -11.45
N LEU A 6 21.72 -50.13 -11.95
CA LEU A 6 21.26 -48.89 -12.58
C LEU A 6 21.00 -47.86 -11.47
N PHE A 7 21.93 -46.91 -11.33
CA PHE A 7 21.69 -45.69 -10.52
C PHE A 7 20.79 -44.75 -11.34
N ILE A 8 19.51 -44.72 -10.97
CA ILE A 8 18.58 -43.71 -11.47
C ILE A 8 18.83 -42.44 -10.67
N LEU A 9 19.59 -41.50 -11.24
CA LEU A 9 19.83 -40.17 -10.70
C LEU A 9 18.57 -39.34 -10.94
N SER A 10 17.68 -39.27 -9.91
CA SER A 10 16.53 -38.41 -9.94
C SER A 10 16.96 -36.95 -9.80
N VAL A 11 17.00 -36.24 -10.93
CA VAL A 11 17.25 -34.80 -10.96
C VAL A 11 15.96 -34.10 -10.53
N PHE A 12 15.90 -33.69 -9.27
CA PHE A 12 14.90 -32.75 -8.81
C PHE A 12 15.19 -31.35 -9.42
N VAL A 13 14.52 -31.03 -10.49
CA VAL A 13 14.48 -29.67 -11.01
C VAL A 13 13.58 -28.87 -10.09
N SER A 14 14.17 -28.20 -9.12
CA SER A 14 13.48 -27.15 -8.35
C SER A 14 13.20 -25.99 -9.29
N VAL A 15 11.97 -25.93 -9.82
CA VAL A 15 11.47 -24.73 -10.49
C VAL A 15 11.33 -23.65 -9.43
N SER A 16 12.40 -22.90 -9.21
CA SER A 16 12.35 -21.65 -8.46
C SER A 16 11.52 -20.67 -9.29
N CYS A 17 10.25 -20.51 -8.94
CA CYS A 17 9.46 -19.39 -9.42
C CYS A 17 10.08 -18.10 -8.88
N ASN A 18 11.05 -17.58 -9.62
CA ASN A 18 11.52 -16.22 -9.44
C ASN A 18 10.39 -15.29 -9.92
N ARG A 19 9.45 -14.96 -9.01
CA ARG A 19 8.55 -13.85 -9.26
C ARG A 19 9.43 -12.61 -9.33
N ASN A 20 9.74 -12.21 -10.55
CA ASN A 20 10.37 -10.94 -10.81
C ASN A 20 9.60 -9.90 -9.98
N SER A 21 10.29 -9.27 -9.05
CA SER A 21 9.72 -8.21 -8.24
C SER A 21 9.41 -7.05 -9.17
N VAL A 22 8.21 -7.07 -9.75
CA VAL A 22 7.71 -5.93 -10.51
C VAL A 22 7.75 -4.75 -9.57
N ASP A 23 8.50 -3.73 -9.94
CA ASP A 23 8.58 -2.51 -9.16
C ASP A 23 7.27 -1.75 -9.35
N TYR A 24 6.30 -1.96 -8.44
CA TYR A 24 5.00 -1.30 -8.47
C TYR A 24 5.09 0.20 -8.16
N THR A 25 6.31 0.70 -7.87
CA THR A 25 6.57 2.12 -7.63
C THR A 25 6.55 2.95 -8.91
N THR A 26 6.60 2.33 -10.08
CA THR A 26 6.66 3.04 -11.35
C THR A 26 5.27 3.39 -11.84
N LYS A 27 4.88 4.64 -11.73
CA LYS A 27 3.88 5.38 -12.53
C LYS A 27 2.61 5.89 -11.86
N ASN A 28 2.46 5.84 -10.56
CA ASN A 28 1.33 6.56 -9.98
C ASN A 28 1.75 7.99 -9.65
N TYR A 29 1.69 8.86 -10.66
CA TYR A 29 1.81 10.29 -10.39
C TYR A 29 0.64 10.68 -9.47
N VAL A 30 0.98 11.09 -8.25
CA VAL A 30 0.01 11.53 -7.25
C VAL A 30 0.34 12.96 -6.87
N TYR A 31 -0.62 13.84 -7.02
CA TYR A 31 -0.59 15.21 -6.53
C TYR A 31 -2.01 15.67 -6.26
N PHE A 32 -2.35 15.92 -5.02
CA PHE A 32 -3.64 16.51 -4.65
C PHE A 32 -3.57 17.26 -3.33
N ARG A 33 -4.59 18.09 -3.10
CA ARG A 33 -4.78 18.86 -1.87
C ARG A 33 -6.03 18.42 -1.17
N LEU A 34 -5.92 18.13 0.11
CA LEU A 34 -7.00 17.74 0.98
C LEU A 34 -7.21 18.81 2.06
N ASP A 35 -8.38 19.46 2.06
CA ASP A 35 -8.76 20.40 3.11
C ASP A 35 -9.32 19.63 4.31
N LEU A 36 -8.68 19.78 5.48
CA LEU A 36 -9.06 19.11 6.73
C LEU A 36 -10.39 19.59 7.30
N ASN A 37 -10.94 20.74 6.82
CA ASN A 37 -12.24 21.25 7.23
C ASN A 37 -13.40 20.57 6.49
N THR A 38 -13.12 19.71 5.51
CA THR A 38 -14.16 19.02 4.75
C THR A 38 -14.73 17.83 5.50
N GLN A 39 -15.97 17.46 5.18
CA GLN A 39 -16.58 16.25 5.75
C GLN A 39 -15.81 14.98 5.40
N GLN A 40 -15.21 14.91 4.21
CA GLN A 40 -14.37 13.81 3.77
C GLN A 40 -13.17 13.59 4.70
N ALA A 41 -12.57 14.67 5.20
CA ALA A 41 -11.39 14.61 6.07
C ALA A 41 -11.72 14.42 7.56
N ARG A 42 -13.00 14.31 7.94
CA ARG A 42 -13.44 14.30 9.35
C ARG A 42 -12.77 13.21 10.18
N ALA A 43 -12.55 12.02 9.64
CA ALA A 43 -11.87 10.94 10.35
C ALA A 43 -10.42 11.30 10.72
N LEU A 44 -9.77 12.18 9.96
CA LEU A 44 -8.40 12.66 10.24
C LEU A 44 -8.32 13.64 11.41
N LEU A 45 -9.44 14.04 12.01
CA LEU A 45 -9.45 14.84 13.24
C LEU A 45 -9.09 14.02 14.47
N SER A 46 -9.24 12.70 14.40
CA SER A 46 -8.88 11.77 15.48
C SER A 46 -7.55 11.09 15.22
N PRO A 47 -6.73 10.79 16.24
CA PRO A 47 -5.53 9.95 16.09
C PRO A 47 -5.89 8.60 15.46
N ALA A 48 -4.99 8.05 14.67
CA ALA A 48 -5.20 6.83 13.88
C ALA A 48 -6.38 6.89 12.88
N GLY A 49 -6.98 8.07 12.64
CA GLY A 49 -8.00 8.23 11.61
C GLY A 49 -7.46 7.95 10.23
N ILE A 50 -8.22 7.20 9.43
CA ILE A 50 -7.88 6.80 8.07
C ILE A 50 -9.01 7.22 7.15
N ILE A 51 -8.66 7.79 6.00
CA ILE A 51 -9.59 8.03 4.89
C ILE A 51 -9.03 7.50 3.59
N ILE A 52 -9.90 7.18 2.66
CA ILE A 52 -9.54 6.83 1.29
C ILE A 52 -9.96 7.96 0.37
N VAL A 53 -9.03 8.43 -0.47
CA VAL A 53 -9.26 9.37 -1.56
C VAL A 53 -9.12 8.60 -2.86
N LYS A 54 -10.22 8.51 -3.64
CA LYS A 54 -10.25 7.81 -4.94
C LYS A 54 -10.45 8.76 -6.12
N ASP A 55 -11.00 9.94 -5.85
CA ASP A 55 -11.30 10.93 -6.87
C ASP A 55 -10.79 12.31 -6.44
N VAL A 56 -10.32 13.06 -7.43
CA VAL A 56 -9.93 14.46 -7.30
C VAL A 56 -10.62 15.27 -8.39
N ASN A 57 -11.21 16.41 -8.00
CA ASN A 57 -12.08 17.21 -8.88
C ASN A 57 -11.45 18.54 -9.30
N ARG A 58 -10.16 18.76 -9.01
CA ARG A 58 -9.46 20.00 -9.33
C ARG A 58 -8.50 19.81 -10.50
N ILE A 59 -8.44 20.78 -11.38
CA ILE A 59 -7.49 20.77 -12.49
C ILE A 59 -6.07 20.73 -11.94
N GLY A 60 -5.26 19.81 -12.48
CA GLY A 60 -3.88 19.60 -12.06
C GLY A 60 -3.70 18.71 -10.84
N GLU A 61 -4.78 18.11 -10.31
CA GLU A 61 -4.70 17.06 -9.29
C GLU A 61 -4.81 15.66 -9.90
N TYR A 62 -4.05 14.71 -9.34
CA TYR A 62 -3.95 13.31 -9.77
C TYR A 62 -3.90 12.40 -8.57
N ILE A 63 -4.57 11.25 -8.62
CA ILE A 63 -4.72 10.35 -7.47
C ILE A 63 -4.11 8.95 -7.68
N GLY A 64 -3.49 8.69 -8.83
CA GLY A 64 -3.04 7.35 -9.18
C GLY A 64 -4.19 6.43 -9.59
N GLN A 65 -3.93 5.13 -9.63
CA GLN A 65 -4.86 4.14 -10.21
C GLN A 65 -5.90 3.63 -9.20
N ASN A 66 -5.47 3.30 -7.99
CA ASN A 66 -6.33 2.71 -6.95
C ASN A 66 -6.73 3.71 -5.85
N GLY A 67 -6.21 4.93 -5.93
CA GLY A 67 -6.42 5.94 -4.91
C GLY A 67 -5.33 5.94 -3.83
N VAL A 68 -5.52 6.79 -2.84
CA VAL A 68 -4.56 7.03 -1.75
C VAL A 68 -5.28 6.94 -0.41
N ALA A 69 -4.70 6.19 0.54
CA ALA A 69 -5.08 6.27 1.94
C ALA A 69 -4.32 7.40 2.62
N VAL A 70 -5.05 8.33 3.24
CA VAL A 70 -4.47 9.37 4.11
C VAL A 70 -4.75 8.99 5.56
N VAL A 71 -3.72 9.06 6.39
CA VAL A 71 -3.73 8.55 7.77
C VAL A 71 -3.21 9.63 8.70
N ARG A 72 -3.91 9.87 9.82
CA ARG A 72 -3.35 10.66 10.91
C ARG A 72 -2.50 9.78 11.81
N SER A 73 -1.29 10.24 12.14
CA SER A 73 -0.42 9.57 13.10
C SER A 73 -1.12 9.33 14.44
N ILE A 74 -0.86 8.18 15.06
CA ILE A 74 -1.35 7.87 16.40
C ILE A 74 -0.43 8.46 17.48
N ASP A 75 0.88 8.50 17.21
CA ASP A 75 1.91 8.85 18.18
C ASP A 75 2.47 10.27 18.00
N LYS A 76 2.32 10.85 16.82
CA LYS A 76 2.85 12.18 16.49
C LYS A 76 1.73 13.17 16.19
N THR A 77 1.51 14.08 17.11
CA THR A 77 0.47 15.09 16.95
C THR A 77 0.71 15.97 15.72
N GLY A 78 -0.31 16.05 14.87
CA GLY A 78 -0.29 16.87 13.66
C GLY A 78 0.49 16.28 12.47
N GLU A 79 1.01 15.06 12.58
CA GLU A 79 1.64 14.35 11.46
C GLU A 79 0.63 13.48 10.72
N TYR A 80 0.79 13.43 9.39
CA TYR A 80 -0.06 12.68 8.48
C TYR A 80 0.80 11.85 7.53
N TYR A 81 0.28 10.71 7.16
CA TYR A 81 0.89 9.78 6.20
C TYR A 81 -0.04 9.54 5.03
N ALA A 82 0.51 9.21 3.88
CA ALA A 82 -0.26 8.84 2.71
C ALA A 82 0.35 7.59 2.06
N PHE A 83 -0.50 6.62 1.71
CA PHE A 83 -0.09 5.35 1.14
C PHE A 83 -0.88 5.04 -0.12
N ASP A 84 -0.20 4.42 -1.09
CA ASP A 84 -0.86 3.85 -2.25
C ASP A 84 -1.81 2.72 -1.83
N LEU A 85 -2.98 2.66 -2.45
CA LEU A 85 -3.97 1.64 -2.16
C LEU A 85 -3.79 0.35 -2.95
N SER A 86 -2.79 0.25 -3.81
CA SER A 86 -2.51 -0.98 -4.55
C SER A 86 -1.86 -2.02 -3.64
N CYS A 87 -2.41 -3.24 -3.65
CA CYS A 87 -1.81 -4.35 -2.92
C CYS A 87 -0.48 -4.77 -3.55
N PRO A 88 0.65 -4.74 -2.82
CA PRO A 88 1.95 -5.11 -3.39
C PRO A 88 2.06 -6.58 -3.81
N TYR A 89 1.28 -7.46 -3.19
CA TYR A 89 1.27 -8.89 -3.51
C TYR A 89 0.43 -9.21 -4.75
N ASP A 90 -0.72 -8.54 -4.90
CA ASP A 90 -1.65 -8.77 -5.99
C ASP A 90 -1.41 -7.85 -7.20
N TYR A 91 -0.32 -7.09 -7.22
CA TYR A 91 0.09 -6.31 -8.38
C TYR A 91 0.57 -7.25 -9.50
N PRO A 92 0.13 -7.10 -10.77
CA PRO A 92 -0.59 -5.97 -11.37
C PRO A 92 -2.13 -6.08 -11.43
N ASP A 93 -2.74 -6.96 -10.67
CA ASP A 93 -4.20 -7.23 -10.76
C ASP A 93 -5.07 -6.05 -10.26
N ASN A 94 -4.47 -4.92 -9.91
CA ASN A 94 -5.15 -3.70 -9.47
C ASN A 94 -6.10 -3.86 -8.29
N VAL A 95 -5.73 -4.69 -7.32
CA VAL A 95 -6.54 -4.88 -6.13
C VAL A 95 -6.34 -3.70 -5.18
N SER A 96 -7.43 -2.96 -4.93
CA SER A 96 -7.45 -1.86 -3.97
C SER A 96 -7.61 -2.37 -2.55
N LEU A 97 -6.83 -1.80 -1.63
CA LEU A 97 -6.95 -2.06 -0.20
C LEU A 97 -8.19 -1.39 0.39
N ASN A 98 -8.70 -1.98 1.47
CA ASN A 98 -9.80 -1.46 2.28
C ASN A 98 -9.29 -1.04 3.66
N ILE A 99 -10.05 -0.16 4.34
CA ILE A 99 -9.79 0.23 5.72
C ILE A 99 -10.23 -0.90 6.65
N GLY A 100 -9.34 -1.31 7.56
CA GLY A 100 -9.65 -2.14 8.72
C GLY A 100 -9.83 -1.30 9.99
N ASP A 101 -9.56 -1.86 11.17
CA ASP A 101 -9.73 -1.14 12.44
C ASP A 101 -8.72 0.01 12.62
N ALA A 102 -7.43 -0.27 12.40
CA ALA A 102 -6.33 0.71 12.45
C ALA A 102 -5.24 0.37 11.42
N ASP A 103 -5.61 -0.31 10.35
CA ASP A 103 -4.73 -0.80 9.29
C ASP A 103 -5.43 -0.74 7.93
N LEU A 104 -4.72 -1.13 6.89
CA LEU A 104 -5.28 -1.41 5.58
C LEU A 104 -5.20 -2.91 5.31
N TYR A 105 -6.19 -3.47 4.63
CA TYR A 105 -6.18 -4.88 4.27
C TYR A 105 -6.54 -5.12 2.80
N CYS A 106 -5.96 -6.16 2.23
CA CYS A 106 -6.28 -6.61 0.89
C CYS A 106 -7.44 -7.61 0.93
N PRO A 107 -8.56 -7.33 0.23
CA PRO A 107 -9.72 -8.22 0.22
C PRO A 107 -9.44 -9.52 -0.56
N LYS A 108 -8.42 -9.55 -1.43
CA LYS A 108 -8.09 -10.71 -2.26
C LYS A 108 -7.13 -11.66 -1.55
N CYS A 109 -5.96 -11.19 -1.11
CA CYS A 109 -4.94 -12.07 -0.52
C CYS A 109 -4.96 -12.08 1.02
N GLY A 110 -5.75 -11.22 1.67
CA GLY A 110 -5.86 -11.14 3.13
C GLY A 110 -4.65 -10.49 3.82
N SER A 111 -3.70 -9.92 3.07
CA SER A 111 -2.58 -9.17 3.68
C SER A 111 -3.09 -7.93 4.40
N ARG A 112 -2.49 -7.65 5.56
CA ARG A 112 -2.79 -6.46 6.38
C ARG A 112 -1.54 -5.62 6.54
N PHE A 113 -1.71 -4.30 6.57
CA PHE A 113 -0.61 -3.34 6.55
C PHE A 113 -0.80 -2.31 7.65
N GLN A 114 0.22 -2.17 8.50
CA GLN A 114 0.25 -1.16 9.55
C GLN A 114 0.55 0.22 8.95
N VAL A 115 -0.36 1.18 9.13
CA VAL A 115 -0.25 2.51 8.53
C VAL A 115 -0.21 3.65 9.54
N ILE A 116 -0.70 3.44 10.75
CA ILE A 116 -0.87 4.50 11.75
C ILE A 116 0.46 5.04 12.33
N TYR A 117 1.57 4.30 12.17
CA TYR A 117 2.93 4.73 12.52
C TYR A 117 3.75 5.19 11.32
N GLY A 118 3.17 5.19 10.12
CA GLY A 118 3.79 5.73 8.91
C GLY A 118 4.74 4.82 8.17
N ASN A 119 4.86 3.52 8.53
CA ASN A 119 5.77 2.58 7.88
C ASN A 119 5.15 1.77 6.74
N GLY A 120 3.81 1.58 6.73
CA GLY A 120 3.11 0.80 5.70
C GLY A 120 3.49 -0.70 5.65
N SER A 121 4.13 -1.23 6.70
CA SER A 121 4.68 -2.59 6.72
C SER A 121 3.57 -3.65 6.79
N PRO A 122 3.74 -4.79 6.10
CA PRO A 122 2.82 -5.90 6.22
C PRO A 122 2.92 -6.52 7.63
N THR A 123 1.76 -6.79 8.22
CA THR A 123 1.65 -7.44 9.55
C THR A 123 1.03 -8.82 9.47
N LYS A 124 0.36 -9.14 8.35
CA LYS A 124 -0.28 -10.43 8.10
C LYS A 124 -0.40 -10.69 6.61
N GLY A 125 -0.44 -11.95 6.23
CA GLY A 125 -0.72 -12.42 4.87
C GLY A 125 0.53 -12.63 4.05
N PRO A 126 0.40 -12.92 2.74
CA PRO A 126 1.52 -13.26 1.87
C PRO A 126 2.36 -12.06 1.41
N ALA A 127 1.89 -10.81 1.58
CA ALA A 127 2.67 -9.63 1.21
C ALA A 127 3.95 -9.53 2.05
N SER A 128 5.08 -9.32 1.41
CA SER A 128 6.39 -9.14 2.03
C SER A 128 6.95 -7.73 1.87
N LYS A 129 6.35 -6.91 0.99
CA LYS A 129 6.77 -5.53 0.75
C LYS A 129 5.83 -4.55 1.43
N PRO A 130 6.35 -3.42 1.96
CA PRO A 130 5.51 -2.36 2.50
C PRO A 130 4.72 -1.66 1.39
N LEU A 131 3.69 -0.93 1.77
CA LEU A 131 2.97 -0.02 0.90
C LEU A 131 3.87 1.12 0.45
N PHE A 132 3.68 1.59 -0.79
CA PHE A 132 4.34 2.80 -1.23
C PHE A 132 3.81 4.00 -0.44
N ARG A 133 4.73 4.81 0.11
CA ARG A 133 4.41 5.98 0.90
C ARG A 133 4.65 7.25 0.10
N TYR A 134 3.64 8.10 0.02
CA TYR A 134 3.72 9.42 -0.57
C TYR A 134 4.20 10.45 0.46
N LYS A 135 4.76 11.56 -0.05
CA LYS A 135 5.09 12.73 0.77
C LYS A 135 3.82 13.48 1.15
N VAL A 136 3.71 13.86 2.41
CA VAL A 136 2.62 14.71 2.90
C VAL A 136 3.22 15.98 3.49
N THR A 137 2.73 17.13 3.04
CA THR A 137 3.10 18.44 3.57
C THR A 137 1.86 19.15 4.05
N LYS A 138 1.87 19.66 5.27
CA LYS A 138 0.75 20.40 5.86
C LYS A 138 0.97 21.91 5.74
N HIS A 139 -0.01 22.61 5.18
CA HIS A 139 -0.06 24.06 5.08
C HIS A 139 -1.36 24.55 5.71
N GLY A 140 -1.29 25.02 6.95
CA GLY A 140 -2.50 25.37 7.71
C GLY A 140 -3.44 24.16 7.85
N ASN A 141 -4.65 24.26 7.30
CA ASN A 141 -5.64 23.19 7.30
C ASN A 141 -5.65 22.38 5.98
N VAL A 142 -4.66 22.55 5.11
CA VAL A 142 -4.58 21.81 3.85
C VAL A 142 -3.39 20.86 3.89
N LEU A 143 -3.63 19.59 3.57
CA LEU A 143 -2.59 18.61 3.29
C LEU A 143 -2.32 18.59 1.79
N VAL A 144 -1.06 18.65 1.42
CA VAL A 144 -0.58 18.43 0.04
C VAL A 144 0.07 17.05 0.01
N VAL A 145 -0.46 16.17 -0.83
CA VAL A 145 0.07 14.81 -1.04
C VAL A 145 0.73 14.78 -2.40
N SER A 146 1.96 14.29 -2.47
CA SER A 146 2.73 14.18 -3.71
C SER A 146 3.66 12.98 -3.69
N VAL A 147 4.19 12.61 -4.84
CA VAL A 147 5.28 11.64 -4.99
C VAL A 147 6.57 12.20 -4.41
#